data_ca92e418bf4229e4c2b991d5d26333eb
#
_entry.id   ca92e418bf4229e4c2b991d5d26333eb
#
_cell.length_a   1.000
_cell.length_b   1.000
_cell.length_c   1.000
_cell.angle_alpha   90.00
_cell.angle_beta   90.00
_cell.angle_gamma   90.00
#
_symmetry.space_group_name_H-M   'P 1'
#
loop_
_entity.id
_entity.type
_entity.pdbx_description
1 polymer ?
#
loop_
_entity_poly.entity_id
_entity_poly.type
_entity_poly.pdbx_seq_one_letter_code
_entity_poly.pdbx_strand_id
1 'polypeptide(L)'
;MKKMTALLLAALMVLSMAACASKPAETAESDLAYIQDKGTLVVGITDFAPMDYQNESGEWVGFDADLAKAFAESLGVKVEFVEIVWDNKVLELDSKTIDCVWNGMTLTSEVTSAMACSNAYCNNAQVVIVPADKAADYQTVESVKDLTFAAEAGSAGEAELNALGYSVTPVSAQSDALMEVAA
;
A
#
# COMPACT_ATOMS: atom_id res chain seq x y z
N MET A 1 40.29 -49.12 26.73
CA MET A 1 38.87 -48.87 26.47
C MET A 1 38.45 -47.43 26.86
N LYS A 2 38.69 -46.97 28.09
CA LYS A 2 38.29 -45.58 28.53
C LYS A 2 38.91 -44.43 27.73
N LYS A 3 40.13 -44.58 27.20
CA LYS A 3 40.79 -43.52 26.38
C LYS A 3 40.25 -43.44 24.92
N MET A 4 39.80 -44.56 24.38
CA MET A 4 39.21 -44.58 23.04
C MET A 4 37.78 -44.00 23.01
N THR A 5 37.00 -44.24 24.08
CA THR A 5 35.66 -43.64 24.22
C THR A 5 35.73 -42.12 24.40
N ALA A 6 36.75 -41.59 25.11
CA ALA A 6 36.91 -40.14 25.26
C ALA A 6 37.32 -39.46 23.95
N LEU A 7 38.10 -40.10 23.10
CA LEU A 7 38.49 -39.59 21.78
C LEU A 7 37.31 -39.59 20.79
N LEU A 8 36.45 -40.61 20.85
CA LEU A 8 35.22 -40.67 20.03
C LEU A 8 34.19 -39.60 20.43
N LEU A 9 34.03 -39.34 21.74
CA LEU A 9 33.13 -38.28 22.21
C LEU A 9 33.65 -36.87 21.84
N ALA A 10 34.98 -36.64 21.89
CA ALA A 10 35.56 -35.36 21.46
C ALA A 10 35.43 -35.13 19.95
N ALA A 11 35.57 -36.19 19.14
CA ALA A 11 35.34 -36.11 17.69
C ALA A 11 33.87 -35.84 17.32
N LEU A 12 32.91 -36.40 18.06
CA LEU A 12 31.50 -36.09 17.85
C LEU A 12 31.13 -34.63 18.22
N MET A 13 31.74 -34.07 19.28
CA MET A 13 31.52 -32.67 19.66
C MET A 13 32.10 -31.68 18.64
N VAL A 14 33.22 -32.00 18.00
CA VAL A 14 33.83 -31.16 16.96
C VAL A 14 32.98 -31.20 15.65
N LEU A 15 32.38 -32.35 15.33
CA LEU A 15 31.46 -32.44 14.19
C LEU A 15 30.14 -31.66 14.41
N SER A 16 29.67 -31.55 15.66
CA SER A 16 28.44 -30.80 15.96
C SER A 16 28.62 -29.25 15.92
N MET A 17 29.86 -28.77 16.13
CA MET A 17 30.18 -27.35 15.98
C MET A 17 30.39 -26.92 14.52
N ALA A 18 30.71 -27.83 13.62
CA ALA A 18 30.81 -27.55 12.20
C ALA A 18 29.45 -27.41 11.49
N ALA A 19 28.34 -27.85 12.14
CA ALA A 19 26.95 -27.69 11.64
C ALA A 19 26.36 -26.32 11.92
N CYS A 20 27.04 -25.47 12.72
CA CYS A 20 26.73 -24.04 12.87
C CYS A 20 27.48 -23.11 11.93
N ALA A 21 28.13 -23.66 10.89
CA ALA A 21 28.60 -22.84 9.79
C ALA A 21 27.39 -22.19 9.14
N SER A 22 27.29 -20.88 9.30
CA SER A 22 26.34 -19.96 8.74
C SER A 22 25.71 -20.52 7.47
N LYS A 23 24.35 -20.72 7.49
CA LYS A 23 23.58 -20.66 6.25
C LYS A 23 24.15 -19.48 5.44
N PRO A 24 24.47 -19.67 4.16
CA PRO A 24 24.68 -18.50 3.31
C PRO A 24 23.48 -17.59 3.60
N ALA A 25 23.74 -16.33 3.91
CA ALA A 25 22.66 -15.36 3.90
C ALA A 25 21.96 -15.59 2.56
N GLU A 26 20.69 -15.99 2.58
CA GLU A 26 19.86 -15.93 1.40
C GLU A 26 20.08 -14.51 0.92
N THR A 27 20.76 -14.35 -0.21
CA THR A 27 20.77 -13.07 -0.91
C THR A 27 19.29 -12.82 -1.16
N ALA A 28 18.73 -11.86 -0.41
CA ALA A 28 17.36 -11.45 -0.63
C ALA A 28 17.27 -11.23 -2.14
N GLU A 29 16.47 -12.08 -2.81
CA GLU A 29 16.23 -11.92 -4.23
C GLU A 29 15.70 -10.50 -4.41
N SER A 30 16.32 -9.73 -5.29
CA SER A 30 15.90 -8.36 -5.52
C SER A 30 14.48 -8.37 -6.06
N ASP A 31 13.58 -7.59 -5.47
CA ASP A 31 12.19 -7.44 -5.97
C ASP A 31 12.19 -7.10 -7.46
N LEU A 32 13.17 -6.32 -7.92
CA LEU A 32 13.35 -6.02 -9.34
C LEU A 32 13.61 -7.30 -10.17
N ALA A 33 14.49 -8.17 -9.72
CA ALA A 33 14.77 -9.42 -10.43
C ALA A 33 13.54 -10.32 -10.47
N TYR A 34 12.83 -10.42 -9.35
CA TYR A 34 11.57 -11.16 -9.27
C TYR A 34 10.51 -10.63 -10.26
N ILE A 35 10.31 -9.32 -10.34
CA ILE A 35 9.35 -8.69 -11.26
C ILE A 35 9.77 -8.91 -12.71
N GLN A 36 11.06 -8.76 -13.03
CA GLN A 36 11.59 -8.98 -14.37
C GLN A 36 11.46 -10.44 -14.82
N ASP A 37 11.76 -11.40 -13.95
CA ASP A 37 11.61 -12.83 -14.23
C ASP A 37 10.14 -13.21 -14.41
N LYS A 38 9.23 -12.63 -13.63
CA LYS A 38 7.79 -12.79 -13.76
C LYS A 38 7.24 -12.15 -15.04
N GLY A 39 7.89 -11.07 -15.51
CA GLY A 39 7.52 -10.33 -16.71
C GLY A 39 6.31 -9.41 -16.53
N THR A 40 5.83 -9.21 -15.30
CA THR A 40 4.65 -8.40 -14.99
C THR A 40 4.84 -7.68 -13.66
N LEU A 41 4.46 -6.41 -13.62
CA LEU A 41 4.30 -5.61 -12.40
C LEU A 41 2.80 -5.59 -12.06
N VAL A 42 2.40 -6.19 -10.95
CA VAL A 42 1.02 -6.19 -10.46
C VAL A 42 0.83 -5.02 -9.50
N VAL A 43 -0.04 -4.10 -9.87
CA VAL A 43 -0.27 -2.83 -9.18
C VAL A 43 -1.62 -2.85 -8.49
N GLY A 44 -1.64 -2.71 -7.16
CA GLY A 44 -2.85 -2.49 -6.37
C GLY A 44 -3.33 -1.05 -6.51
N ILE A 45 -4.60 -0.87 -6.86
CA ILE A 45 -5.20 0.39 -7.28
C ILE A 45 -6.64 0.48 -6.76
N THR A 46 -7.20 1.68 -6.60
CA THR A 46 -8.62 1.92 -6.31
C THR A 46 -9.20 2.92 -7.30
N ASP A 47 -10.53 3.00 -7.41
CA ASP A 47 -11.18 4.05 -8.19
C ASP A 47 -11.05 5.40 -7.47
N PHE A 48 -10.14 6.23 -7.97
CA PHE A 48 -9.78 7.53 -7.42
C PHE A 48 -9.49 8.56 -8.53
N ALA A 49 -10.51 8.95 -9.28
CA ALA A 49 -10.36 9.95 -10.34
C ALA A 49 -9.88 11.30 -9.77
N PRO A 50 -8.98 12.04 -10.43
CA PRO A 50 -8.38 11.77 -11.76
C PRO A 50 -7.06 10.98 -11.71
N MET A 51 -6.70 10.43 -10.54
CA MET A 51 -5.44 9.71 -10.37
C MET A 51 -5.52 8.32 -11.01
N ASP A 52 -6.55 7.57 -10.65
CA ASP A 52 -6.82 6.21 -11.10
C ASP A 52 -8.32 6.02 -11.32
N TYR A 53 -8.73 5.64 -12.50
CA TYR A 53 -10.13 5.36 -12.79
C TYR A 53 -10.26 4.53 -14.07
N GLN A 54 -11.41 3.89 -14.26
CA GLN A 54 -11.68 3.17 -15.49
C GLN A 54 -12.38 4.09 -16.50
N ASN A 55 -11.89 4.09 -17.74
CA ASN A 55 -12.55 4.76 -18.85
C ASN A 55 -13.77 3.94 -19.33
N GLU A 56 -14.51 4.45 -20.33
CA GLU A 56 -15.70 3.78 -20.90
C GLU A 56 -15.41 2.37 -21.45
N SER A 57 -14.16 2.05 -21.74
CA SER A 57 -13.72 0.73 -22.22
C SER A 57 -13.33 -0.21 -21.10
N GLY A 58 -13.37 0.23 -19.81
CA GLY A 58 -12.93 -0.53 -18.66
C GLY A 58 -11.41 -0.57 -18.50
N GLU A 59 -10.68 0.31 -19.18
CA GLU A 59 -9.23 0.41 -19.06
C GLU A 59 -8.88 1.40 -17.93
N TRP A 60 -7.94 1.02 -17.06
CA TRP A 60 -7.39 1.90 -16.05
C TRP A 60 -6.58 3.03 -16.69
N VAL A 61 -6.96 4.27 -16.37
CA VAL A 61 -6.36 5.51 -16.86
C VAL A 61 -6.26 6.51 -15.71
N GLY A 62 -5.56 7.60 -15.94
CA GLY A 62 -5.34 8.65 -14.96
C GLY A 62 -3.87 8.85 -14.69
N PHE A 63 -3.57 9.84 -13.85
CA PHE A 63 -2.18 10.25 -13.62
C PHE A 63 -1.33 9.10 -13.05
N ASP A 64 -1.80 8.42 -12.02
CA ASP A 64 -1.06 7.33 -11.36
C ASP A 64 -1.06 6.07 -12.23
N ALA A 65 -2.19 5.71 -12.84
CA ALA A 65 -2.26 4.58 -13.76
C ALA A 65 -1.29 4.72 -14.95
N ASP A 66 -1.21 5.92 -15.53
CA ASP A 66 -0.30 6.17 -16.66
C ASP A 66 1.17 6.20 -16.22
N LEU A 67 1.45 6.69 -15.00
CA LEU A 67 2.79 6.66 -14.43
C LEU A 67 3.23 5.22 -14.11
N ALA A 68 2.34 4.38 -13.59
CA ALA A 68 2.59 2.95 -13.35
C ALA A 68 2.86 2.19 -14.66
N LYS A 69 2.11 2.48 -15.74
CA LYS A 69 2.36 1.94 -17.08
C LYS A 69 3.76 2.29 -17.58
N ALA A 70 4.13 3.59 -17.49
CA ALA A 70 5.44 4.06 -17.91
C ALA A 70 6.58 3.47 -17.09
N PHE A 71 6.36 3.25 -15.79
CA PHE A 71 7.33 2.60 -14.91
C PHE A 71 7.52 1.13 -15.29
N ALA A 72 6.44 0.37 -15.47
CA ALA A 72 6.53 -1.03 -15.91
C ALA A 72 7.25 -1.17 -17.26
N GLU A 73 6.95 -0.27 -18.22
CA GLU A 73 7.66 -0.21 -19.50
C GLU A 73 9.17 0.03 -19.31
N SER A 74 9.56 0.92 -18.40
CA SER A 74 10.96 1.19 -18.09
C SER A 74 11.71 -0.01 -17.51
N LEU A 75 11.00 -0.92 -16.85
CA LEU A 75 11.54 -2.19 -16.33
C LEU A 75 11.55 -3.30 -17.38
N GLY A 76 10.95 -3.07 -18.55
CA GLY A 76 10.79 -4.08 -19.61
C GLY A 76 9.73 -5.13 -19.32
N VAL A 77 8.74 -4.83 -18.46
CA VAL A 77 7.67 -5.75 -18.06
C VAL A 77 6.28 -5.17 -18.41
N LYS A 78 5.27 -6.00 -18.35
CA LYS A 78 3.87 -5.57 -18.48
C LYS A 78 3.37 -5.04 -17.14
N VAL A 79 2.38 -4.14 -17.18
CA VAL A 79 1.61 -3.76 -16.00
C VAL A 79 0.31 -4.56 -15.95
N GLU A 80 -0.10 -4.96 -14.76
CA GLU A 80 -1.41 -5.52 -14.47
C GLU A 80 -1.99 -4.76 -13.28
N PHE A 81 -3.23 -4.25 -13.41
CA PHE A 81 -3.92 -3.54 -12.34
C PHE A 81 -4.89 -4.46 -11.63
N VAL A 82 -4.82 -4.46 -10.30
CA VAL A 82 -5.74 -5.19 -9.42
C VAL A 82 -6.44 -4.16 -8.55
N GLU A 83 -7.75 -4.07 -8.69
CA GLU A 83 -8.55 -3.25 -7.78
C GLU A 83 -8.58 -3.90 -6.41
N ILE A 84 -8.15 -3.16 -5.39
CA ILE A 84 -8.06 -3.64 -4.02
C ILE A 84 -9.04 -2.91 -3.10
N VAL A 85 -9.39 -3.54 -2.00
CA VAL A 85 -9.99 -2.83 -0.87
C VAL A 85 -8.89 -2.08 -0.15
N TRP A 86 -8.99 -0.77 -0.06
CA TRP A 86 -7.90 0.09 0.43
C TRP A 86 -7.40 -0.27 1.82
N ASP A 87 -8.29 -0.67 2.71
CA ASP A 87 -7.93 -1.12 4.06
C ASP A 87 -7.04 -2.38 4.06
N ASN A 88 -7.12 -3.20 3.01
CA ASN A 88 -6.34 -4.42 2.86
C ASN A 88 -4.99 -4.24 2.16
N LYS A 89 -4.59 -3.01 1.77
CA LYS A 89 -3.38 -2.74 0.97
C LYS A 89 -2.11 -3.40 1.47
N VAL A 90 -1.89 -3.41 2.80
CA VAL A 90 -0.72 -4.05 3.42
C VAL A 90 -0.81 -5.56 3.30
N LEU A 91 -1.99 -6.13 3.55
CA LEU A 91 -2.22 -7.58 3.45
C LEU A 91 -2.03 -8.08 2.02
N GLU A 92 -2.54 -7.34 1.03
CA GLU A 92 -2.38 -7.68 -0.40
C GLU A 92 -0.90 -7.65 -0.82
N LEU A 93 -0.13 -6.68 -0.30
CA LEU A 93 1.30 -6.58 -0.54
C LEU A 93 2.07 -7.73 0.14
N ASP A 94 1.80 -8.00 1.41
CA ASP A 94 2.47 -9.06 2.18
C ASP A 94 2.19 -10.45 1.62
N SER A 95 0.98 -10.68 1.13
CA SER A 95 0.58 -11.96 0.50
C SER A 95 1.11 -12.12 -0.92
N LYS A 96 1.73 -11.05 -1.48
CA LYS A 96 2.20 -11.00 -2.87
C LYS A 96 1.09 -11.16 -3.92
N THR A 97 -0.15 -10.82 -3.58
CA THR A 97 -1.25 -10.68 -4.53
C THR A 97 -0.96 -9.51 -5.46
N ILE A 98 -0.33 -8.45 -4.93
CA ILE A 98 0.19 -7.31 -5.66
C ILE A 98 1.70 -7.14 -5.39
N ASP A 99 2.41 -6.51 -6.31
CA ASP A 99 3.84 -6.20 -6.16
C ASP A 99 4.06 -4.81 -5.55
N CYS A 100 3.15 -3.89 -5.82
CA CYS A 100 3.16 -2.55 -5.25
C CYS A 100 1.74 -1.98 -5.14
N VAL A 101 1.58 -1.03 -4.24
CA VAL A 101 0.41 -0.15 -4.16
C VAL A 101 0.77 1.14 -4.89
N TRP A 102 -0.02 1.52 -5.90
CA TRP A 102 0.17 2.77 -6.62
C TRP A 102 -1.16 3.49 -6.76
N ASN A 103 -1.37 4.42 -5.89
CA ASN A 103 -2.58 5.22 -5.77
C ASN A 103 -2.20 6.53 -5.11
N GLY A 104 -3.03 7.56 -5.09
CA GLY A 104 -2.75 8.82 -4.39
C GLY A 104 -2.51 8.68 -2.88
N MET A 105 -1.63 7.76 -2.48
CA MET A 105 -1.42 7.36 -1.09
C MET A 105 -0.67 8.42 -0.29
N THR A 106 -1.23 8.78 0.87
CA THR A 106 -0.56 9.65 1.83
C THR A 106 0.55 8.88 2.57
N LEU A 107 1.77 9.44 2.60
CA LEU A 107 2.90 8.86 3.33
C LEU A 107 2.78 9.15 4.83
N THR A 108 1.90 8.43 5.50
CA THR A 108 1.76 8.48 6.96
C THR A 108 2.85 7.67 7.66
N SER A 109 3.01 7.87 8.97
CA SER A 109 3.92 7.05 9.78
C SER A 109 3.52 5.57 9.80
N GLU A 110 2.22 5.28 9.71
CA GLU A 110 1.68 3.92 9.61
C GLU A 110 2.13 3.25 8.31
N VAL A 111 1.88 3.91 7.17
CA VAL A 111 2.27 3.42 5.84
C VAL A 111 3.79 3.20 5.76
N THR A 112 4.59 4.18 6.14
CA THR A 112 6.06 4.08 6.05
C THR A 112 6.68 3.10 7.03
N SER A 113 5.95 2.67 8.06
CA SER A 113 6.38 1.61 8.97
C SER A 113 5.99 0.22 8.47
N ALA A 114 4.93 0.12 7.67
CA ALA A 114 4.41 -1.15 7.15
C ALA A 114 5.05 -1.56 5.81
N MET A 115 5.46 -0.60 4.97
CA MET A 115 5.98 -0.88 3.63
C MET A 115 7.11 0.09 3.24
N ALA A 116 7.95 -0.34 2.30
CA ALA A 116 8.93 0.55 1.67
C ALA A 116 8.22 1.49 0.69
N CYS A 117 8.51 2.79 0.78
CA CYS A 117 7.87 3.81 -0.02
C CYS A 117 8.87 4.52 -0.93
N SER A 118 8.42 4.97 -2.09
CA SER A 118 9.17 5.89 -2.94
C SER A 118 9.26 7.29 -2.30
N ASN A 119 10.05 8.16 -2.89
CA ASN A 119 9.93 9.60 -2.62
C ASN A 119 8.54 10.10 -3.04
N ALA A 120 8.02 11.10 -2.33
CA ALA A 120 6.79 11.76 -2.73
C ALA A 120 6.96 12.40 -4.13
N TYR A 121 6.01 12.15 -5.02
CA TYR A 121 6.02 12.67 -6.40
C TYR A 121 4.97 13.76 -6.63
N CYS A 122 4.03 13.96 -5.70
CA CYS A 122 3.12 15.10 -5.67
C CYS A 122 2.84 15.58 -4.25
N ASN A 123 2.33 16.81 -4.14
CA ASN A 123 1.78 17.31 -2.89
C ASN A 123 0.39 16.73 -2.69
N ASN A 124 0.08 16.34 -1.45
CA ASN A 124 -1.21 15.81 -1.05
C ASN A 124 -1.74 16.55 0.16
N ALA A 125 -3.05 16.64 0.27
CA ALA A 125 -3.73 17.18 1.43
C ALA A 125 -5.07 16.48 1.64
N GLN A 126 -5.45 16.26 2.90
CA GLN A 126 -6.81 15.85 3.23
C GLN A 126 -7.73 17.07 3.15
N VAL A 127 -8.84 16.94 2.44
CA VAL A 127 -9.81 18.03 2.23
C VAL A 127 -11.22 17.54 2.53
N VAL A 128 -12.09 18.46 2.89
CA VAL A 128 -13.52 18.18 3.06
C VAL A 128 -14.25 18.66 1.84
N ILE A 129 -15.02 17.76 1.23
CA ILE A 129 -15.90 18.07 0.11
C ILE A 129 -17.30 18.32 0.66
N VAL A 130 -17.91 19.43 0.27
CA VAL A 130 -19.28 19.81 0.64
C VAL A 130 -20.04 20.28 -0.61
N PRO A 131 -21.39 20.28 -0.60
CA PRO A 131 -22.16 20.87 -1.68
C PRO A 131 -21.74 22.31 -1.95
N ALA A 132 -21.65 22.70 -3.22
CA ALA A 132 -21.09 24.00 -3.63
C ALA A 132 -21.87 25.19 -3.03
N ASP A 133 -23.19 25.06 -2.87
CA ASP A 133 -24.06 26.07 -2.25
C ASP A 133 -23.85 26.19 -0.72
N LYS A 134 -23.19 25.25 -0.10
CA LYS A 134 -22.86 25.22 1.33
C LYS A 134 -21.40 25.58 1.62
N ALA A 135 -20.57 25.69 0.61
CA ALA A 135 -19.13 25.90 0.79
C ALA A 135 -18.79 27.14 1.62
N ALA A 136 -19.61 28.20 1.54
CA ALA A 136 -19.38 29.42 2.31
C ALA A 136 -19.55 29.23 3.84
N ASP A 137 -20.33 28.25 4.27
CA ASP A 137 -20.61 27.97 5.68
C ASP A 137 -19.50 27.12 6.32
N TYR A 138 -18.66 26.44 5.52
CA TYR A 138 -17.72 25.43 5.95
C TYR A 138 -16.26 25.76 5.55
N GLN A 139 -15.75 26.89 6.09
CA GLN A 139 -14.44 27.41 5.72
C GLN A 139 -13.32 27.05 6.71
N THR A 140 -13.63 26.41 7.83
CA THR A 140 -12.69 26.06 8.89
C THR A 140 -12.98 24.67 9.43
N VAL A 141 -11.97 24.02 10.03
CA VAL A 141 -12.13 22.72 10.70
C VAL A 141 -13.22 22.79 11.78
N GLU A 142 -13.29 23.90 12.52
CA GLU A 142 -14.30 24.08 13.57
C GLU A 142 -15.73 24.16 13.00
N SER A 143 -15.91 24.72 11.80
CA SER A 143 -17.23 24.87 11.19
C SER A 143 -17.83 23.55 10.71
N VAL A 144 -17.04 22.50 10.56
CA VAL A 144 -17.50 21.18 10.09
C VAL A 144 -17.64 20.14 11.22
N LYS A 145 -17.30 20.48 12.47
CA LYS A 145 -17.22 19.52 13.58
C LYS A 145 -18.50 18.74 13.88
N ASP A 146 -19.65 19.36 13.63
CA ASP A 146 -20.97 18.77 13.92
C ASP A 146 -21.57 18.03 12.72
N LEU A 147 -20.82 17.91 11.62
CA LEU A 147 -21.22 17.15 10.44
C LEU A 147 -20.91 15.66 10.60
N THR A 148 -21.62 14.85 9.81
CA THR A 148 -21.26 13.45 9.59
C THR A 148 -20.47 13.36 8.29
N PHE A 149 -19.36 12.63 8.32
CA PHE A 149 -18.47 12.47 7.19
C PHE A 149 -18.60 11.07 6.59
N ALA A 150 -18.35 10.95 5.30
CA ALA A 150 -18.01 9.70 4.65
C ALA A 150 -16.54 9.74 4.25
N ALA A 151 -15.82 8.66 4.49
CA ALA A 151 -14.42 8.51 4.09
C ALA A 151 -14.15 7.05 3.70
N GLU A 152 -13.23 6.84 2.77
CA GLU A 152 -12.80 5.51 2.40
C GLU A 152 -12.14 4.81 3.60
N ALA A 153 -12.55 3.57 3.87
CA ALA A 153 -12.05 2.77 4.98
C ALA A 153 -10.52 2.58 4.88
N GLY A 154 -9.80 2.76 5.99
CA GLY A 154 -8.33 2.65 6.04
C GLY A 154 -7.58 3.79 5.34
N SER A 155 -8.27 4.88 4.99
CA SER A 155 -7.66 6.07 4.39
C SER A 155 -7.07 7.02 5.44
N ALA A 156 -6.16 7.88 5.00
CA ALA A 156 -5.65 8.97 5.85
C ALA A 156 -6.78 9.95 6.24
N GLY A 157 -7.78 10.15 5.37
CA GLY A 157 -8.94 10.98 5.67
C GLY A 157 -9.78 10.42 6.82
N GLU A 158 -10.07 9.13 6.81
CA GLU A 158 -10.75 8.47 7.91
C GLU A 158 -9.95 8.58 9.23
N ALA A 159 -8.64 8.34 9.17
CA ALA A 159 -7.76 8.43 10.34
C ALA A 159 -7.76 9.83 10.96
N GLU A 160 -7.68 10.88 10.15
CA GLU A 160 -7.71 12.28 10.61
C GLU A 160 -9.07 12.65 11.23
N LEU A 161 -10.19 12.22 10.62
CA LEU A 161 -11.52 12.44 11.17
C LEU A 161 -11.69 11.76 12.53
N ASN A 162 -11.23 10.52 12.66
CA ASN A 162 -11.25 9.78 13.91
C ASN A 162 -10.36 10.45 14.99
N ALA A 163 -9.17 10.93 14.61
CA ALA A 163 -8.27 11.65 15.51
C ALA A 163 -8.87 12.97 16.04
N LEU A 164 -9.67 13.64 15.22
CA LEU A 164 -10.42 14.83 15.61
C LEU A 164 -11.68 14.52 16.43
N GLY A 165 -12.07 13.25 16.53
CA GLY A 165 -13.30 12.83 17.22
C GLY A 165 -14.57 13.14 16.46
N TYR A 166 -14.50 13.27 15.13
CA TYR A 166 -15.64 13.55 14.28
C TYR A 166 -16.42 12.27 13.93
N SER A 167 -17.69 12.42 13.60
CA SER A 167 -18.54 11.29 13.17
C SER A 167 -18.21 10.92 11.74
N VAL A 168 -17.68 9.72 11.52
CA VAL A 168 -17.31 9.20 10.21
C VAL A 168 -18.03 7.89 9.91
N THR A 169 -18.54 7.75 8.70
CA THR A 169 -19.06 6.52 8.12
C THR A 169 -18.05 6.02 7.09
N PRO A 170 -17.37 4.89 7.32
CA PRO A 170 -16.46 4.34 6.34
C PRO A 170 -17.23 3.82 5.11
N VAL A 171 -16.69 4.08 3.93
CA VAL A 171 -17.18 3.59 2.63
C VAL A 171 -16.08 2.80 1.92
N SER A 172 -16.45 2.10 0.83
CA SER A 172 -15.52 1.19 0.14
C SER A 172 -14.49 1.92 -0.73
N ALA A 173 -14.87 3.06 -1.32
CA ALA A 173 -14.02 3.87 -2.18
C ALA A 173 -14.28 5.37 -1.97
N GLN A 174 -13.36 6.23 -2.39
CA GLN A 174 -13.55 7.68 -2.29
C GLN A 174 -14.67 8.17 -3.21
N SER A 175 -14.89 7.53 -4.35
CA SER A 175 -16.03 7.79 -5.24
C SER A 175 -17.37 7.59 -4.53
N ASP A 176 -17.49 6.56 -3.66
CA ASP A 176 -18.67 6.32 -2.85
C ASP A 176 -18.93 7.47 -1.86
N ALA A 177 -17.85 8.01 -1.25
CA ALA A 177 -17.99 9.18 -0.36
C ALA A 177 -18.57 10.41 -1.08
N LEU A 178 -18.20 10.63 -2.34
CA LEU A 178 -18.79 11.71 -3.14
C LEU A 178 -20.27 11.48 -3.44
N MET A 179 -20.69 10.23 -3.65
CA MET A 179 -22.11 9.89 -3.84
C MET A 179 -22.91 10.14 -2.57
N GLU A 180 -22.38 9.84 -1.38
CA GLU A 180 -23.02 10.14 -0.10
C GLU A 180 -23.24 11.66 0.10
N VAL A 181 -22.29 12.51 -0.32
CA VAL A 181 -22.45 13.97 -0.27
C VAL A 181 -23.52 14.47 -1.22
N ALA A 182 -23.71 13.79 -2.36
CA ALA A 182 -24.68 14.18 -3.38
C ALA A 182 -26.12 13.73 -3.08
N ALA A 183 -26.31 12.76 -2.19
CA ALA A 183 -27.60 12.18 -1.83
C ALA A 183 -28.34 13.02 -0.78
#